data_6dc70114cf72c53a2cec1752a74f2814
#
_entry.id   6dc70114cf72c53a2cec1752a74f2814
#
_cell.length_a   1.000
_cell.length_b   1.000
_cell.length_c   1.000
_cell.angle_alpha   90.00
_cell.angle_beta   90.00
_cell.angle_gamma   90.00
#
_symmetry.space_group_name_H-M   'P 1'
#
loop_
_entity.id
_entity.type
_entity.pdbx_description
1 polymer ?
#
loop_
_entity_poly.entity_id
_entity_poly.type
_entity_poly.pdbx_seq_one_letter_code
_entity_poly.pdbx_strand_id
1 'polypeptide(L)'
;MPLAVKRIANLGQHKAIVTLGVIIKGDTPHFDFVAGECARGIADVTLEYDLPIGFGVLTVNNVDQALARAEEGEANKGREAALAALEMADLLERLS
;
A
#
# COMPACT_ATOMS: atom_id res chain seq x y z
N MET A 1 -7.72 1.51 -6.98
CA MET A 1 -6.61 2.13 -6.23
C MET A 1 -5.35 2.39 -7.06
N PRO A 2 -4.84 1.46 -7.86
CA PRO A 2 -3.62 1.73 -8.67
C PRO A 2 -3.73 2.95 -9.58
N LEU A 3 -4.88 3.17 -10.20
CA LEU A 3 -5.05 4.35 -11.06
C LEU A 3 -4.97 5.66 -10.28
N ALA A 4 -5.59 5.72 -9.11
CA ALA A 4 -5.53 6.92 -8.27
C ALA A 4 -4.09 7.18 -7.81
N VAL A 5 -3.37 6.13 -7.43
CA VAL A 5 -1.96 6.22 -7.03
C VAL A 5 -1.11 6.74 -8.20
N LYS A 6 -1.34 6.21 -9.39
CA LYS A 6 -0.62 6.67 -10.59
C LYS A 6 -0.86 8.15 -10.87
N ARG A 7 -2.10 8.61 -10.75
CA ARG A 7 -2.45 10.02 -10.96
C ARG A 7 -1.75 10.92 -9.96
N ILE A 8 -1.71 10.53 -8.68
CA ILE A 8 -1.02 11.29 -7.64
C ILE A 8 0.49 11.30 -7.90
N ALA A 9 1.07 10.15 -8.25
CA ALA A 9 2.49 10.05 -8.56
C ALA A 9 2.87 10.95 -9.73
N ASN A 10 2.01 11.02 -10.76
CA ASN A 10 2.26 11.82 -11.94
C ASN A 10 2.30 13.34 -11.66
N LEU A 11 1.72 13.79 -10.55
CA LEU A 11 1.77 15.20 -10.16
C LEU A 11 3.20 15.64 -9.79
N GLY A 12 4.04 14.72 -9.37
CA GLY A 12 5.44 15.03 -9.02
C GLY A 12 5.61 15.90 -7.78
N GLN A 13 4.60 15.94 -6.91
CA GLN A 13 4.58 16.85 -5.76
C GLN A 13 4.85 16.15 -4.42
N HIS A 14 4.95 14.82 -4.43
CA HIS A 14 5.06 14.03 -3.20
C HIS A 14 6.33 13.18 -3.20
N LYS A 15 6.92 13.01 -2.03
CA LYS A 15 8.12 12.18 -1.85
C LYS A 15 7.79 10.75 -1.47
N ALA A 16 6.57 10.50 -1.07
CA ALA A 16 6.07 9.17 -0.71
C ALA A 16 4.55 9.18 -0.72
N ILE A 17 3.97 7.99 -0.89
CA ILE A 17 2.53 7.78 -0.80
C ILE A 17 2.30 6.61 0.13
N VAL A 18 1.25 6.67 0.94
CA VAL A 18 0.80 5.53 1.74
C VAL A 18 -0.59 5.16 1.27
N THR A 19 -0.78 3.91 0.87
CA THR A 19 -2.08 3.40 0.48
C THR A 19 -2.70 2.68 1.65
N LEU A 20 -3.98 2.96 1.93
CA LEU A 20 -4.72 2.33 3.01
C LEU A 20 -6.02 1.75 2.47
N GLY A 21 -6.31 0.53 2.83
CA GLY A 21 -7.53 -0.12 2.39
C GLY A 21 -7.63 -1.53 2.97
N VAL A 22 -8.72 -2.21 2.67
CA VAL A 22 -8.93 -3.58 3.09
C VAL A 22 -9.65 -4.36 1.99
N ILE A 23 -9.16 -5.57 1.74
CA ILE A 23 -9.80 -6.54 0.83
C ILE A 23 -10.09 -7.78 1.67
N ILE A 24 -11.37 -8.10 1.81
CA ILE A 24 -11.81 -9.24 2.62
C ILE A 24 -12.22 -10.37 1.67
N LYS A 25 -11.71 -11.57 1.95
CA LYS A 25 -12.02 -12.74 1.15
C LYS A 25 -13.51 -13.07 1.21
N GLY A 26 -14.13 -13.22 0.03
CA GLY A 26 -15.51 -13.68 -0.11
C GLY A 26 -15.58 -15.16 -0.45
N ASP A 27 -16.75 -15.60 -0.92
CA ASP A 27 -17.04 -16.99 -1.26
C ASP A 27 -16.48 -17.41 -2.62
N THR A 28 -15.94 -16.47 -3.39
CA THR A 28 -15.45 -16.73 -4.75
C THR A 28 -13.95 -16.43 -4.86
N PRO A 29 -13.25 -16.94 -5.90
CA PRO A 29 -11.83 -16.63 -6.12
C PRO A 29 -11.57 -15.20 -6.55
N HIS A 30 -12.60 -14.36 -6.67
CA HIS A 30 -12.47 -12.96 -7.04
C HIS A 30 -11.48 -12.19 -6.14
N PHE A 31 -11.43 -12.58 -4.86
CA PHE A 31 -10.49 -12.01 -3.89
C PHE A 31 -9.03 -12.04 -4.38
N ASP A 32 -8.60 -13.19 -4.91
CA ASP A 32 -7.21 -13.36 -5.35
C ASP A 32 -6.88 -12.44 -6.53
N PHE A 33 -7.82 -12.26 -7.45
CA PHE A 33 -7.63 -11.35 -8.59
C PHE A 33 -7.57 -9.90 -8.15
N VAL A 34 -8.48 -9.48 -7.28
CA VAL A 34 -8.52 -8.08 -6.80
C VAL A 34 -7.26 -7.75 -6.00
N ALA A 35 -6.89 -8.62 -5.07
CA ALA A 35 -5.71 -8.41 -4.23
C ALA A 35 -4.42 -8.42 -5.06
N GLY A 36 -4.28 -9.40 -5.96
CA GLY A 36 -3.10 -9.53 -6.81
C GLY A 36 -2.92 -8.34 -7.75
N GLU A 37 -3.99 -7.92 -8.42
CA GLU A 37 -3.93 -6.79 -9.35
C GLU A 37 -3.69 -5.47 -8.62
N CYS A 38 -4.25 -5.30 -7.42
CA CYS A 38 -4.01 -4.12 -6.61
C CYS A 38 -2.52 -4.02 -6.23
N ALA A 39 -1.96 -5.08 -5.70
CA ALA A 39 -0.55 -5.13 -5.30
C ALA A 39 0.38 -4.92 -6.51
N ARG A 40 0.11 -5.61 -7.61
CA ARG A 40 0.92 -5.49 -8.82
C ARG A 40 0.86 -4.08 -9.40
N GLY A 41 -0.32 -3.50 -9.48
CA GLY A 41 -0.49 -2.16 -10.02
C GLY A 41 0.24 -1.11 -9.20
N ILE A 42 0.19 -1.21 -7.87
CA ILE A 42 0.91 -0.28 -6.99
C ILE A 42 2.42 -0.46 -7.13
N ALA A 43 2.91 -1.71 -7.23
CA ALA A 43 4.32 -1.99 -7.45
C ALA A 43 4.80 -1.40 -8.77
N ASP A 44 4.00 -1.50 -9.84
CA ASP A 44 4.35 -0.92 -11.14
C ASP A 44 4.49 0.59 -11.05
N VAL A 45 3.60 1.27 -10.33
CA VAL A 45 3.68 2.73 -10.15
C VAL A 45 4.94 3.11 -9.37
N THR A 46 5.27 2.35 -8.32
CA THR A 46 6.48 2.58 -7.53
C THR A 46 7.72 2.60 -8.41
N LEU A 47 7.84 1.62 -9.29
CA LEU A 47 9.02 1.50 -10.17
C LEU A 47 8.99 2.52 -11.31
N GLU A 48 7.82 2.80 -11.87
CA GLU A 48 7.67 3.74 -12.98
C GLU A 48 8.02 5.17 -12.58
N TYR A 49 7.61 5.59 -11.38
CA TYR A 49 7.79 6.96 -10.92
C TYR A 49 8.93 7.13 -9.91
N ASP A 50 9.62 6.04 -9.59
CA ASP A 50 10.72 6.07 -8.61
C ASP A 50 10.25 6.69 -7.29
N LEU A 51 9.04 6.34 -6.87
CA LEU A 51 8.35 6.95 -5.76
C LEU A 51 8.04 5.90 -4.69
N PRO A 52 8.51 6.07 -3.45
CA PRO A 52 8.17 5.14 -2.37
C PRO A 52 6.68 5.11 -2.11
N ILE A 53 6.10 3.91 -2.09
CA ILE A 53 4.68 3.72 -1.79
C ILE A 53 4.56 2.66 -0.71
N GLY A 54 4.04 3.05 0.45
CA GLY A 54 3.75 2.12 1.52
C GLY A 54 2.45 1.35 1.21
N PHE A 55 2.52 0.04 1.23
CA PHE A 55 1.36 -0.81 0.91
C PHE A 55 0.63 -1.19 2.19
N GLY A 56 -0.37 -0.38 2.56
CA GLY A 56 -1.22 -0.60 3.73
C GLY A 56 -2.59 -1.15 3.37
N VAL A 57 -2.70 -1.86 2.23
CA VAL A 57 -3.94 -2.52 1.84
C VAL A 57 -3.96 -3.90 2.47
N LEU A 58 -4.87 -4.10 3.44
CA LEU A 58 -5.01 -5.36 4.14
C LEU A 58 -5.71 -6.38 3.24
N THR A 59 -5.17 -7.59 3.20
CA THR A 59 -5.79 -8.72 2.50
C THR A 59 -6.06 -9.81 3.53
N VAL A 60 -7.31 -9.95 3.93
CA VAL A 60 -7.69 -10.79 5.07
C VAL A 60 -8.85 -11.72 4.72
N ASN A 61 -9.03 -12.77 5.52
CA ASN A 61 -10.08 -13.76 5.31
C ASN A 61 -11.42 -13.32 5.91
N ASN A 62 -11.39 -12.47 6.94
CA ASN A 62 -12.60 -12.05 7.64
C ASN A 62 -12.40 -10.67 8.31
N VAL A 63 -13.49 -10.13 8.82
CA VAL A 63 -13.51 -8.80 9.47
C VAL A 63 -12.65 -8.78 10.74
N ASP A 64 -12.65 -9.85 11.53
CA ASP A 64 -11.86 -9.91 12.76
C ASP A 64 -10.37 -9.76 12.47
N GLN A 65 -9.88 -10.38 11.40
CA GLN A 65 -8.49 -10.23 10.99
C GLN A 65 -8.19 -8.79 10.55
N ALA A 66 -9.14 -8.15 9.86
CA ALA A 66 -8.98 -6.76 9.46
C ALA A 66 -8.89 -5.84 10.67
N LEU A 67 -9.78 -6.02 11.65
CA LEU A 67 -9.79 -5.22 12.87
C LEU A 67 -8.50 -5.39 13.68
N ALA A 68 -8.02 -6.62 13.81
CA ALA A 68 -6.77 -6.90 14.54
C ALA A 68 -5.58 -6.15 13.93
N ARG A 69 -5.53 -6.05 12.59
CA ARG A 69 -4.43 -5.39 11.89
C ARG A 69 -4.59 -3.87 11.79
N ALA A 70 -5.75 -3.35 12.15
CA ALA A 70 -6.05 -1.92 12.16
C ALA A 70 -6.04 -1.31 13.57
N GLU A 71 -5.83 -2.12 14.61
CA GLU A 71 -5.74 -1.63 15.99
C GLU A 71 -4.54 -0.70 16.17
N GLU A 72 -4.68 0.26 17.09
CA GLU A 72 -3.56 1.13 17.45
C GLU A 72 -2.40 0.34 18.04
N GLY A 73 -1.18 0.75 17.73
CA GLY A 73 0.03 0.15 18.27
C GLY A 73 0.91 -0.49 17.21
N GLU A 74 1.85 -1.31 17.66
CA GLU A 74 2.88 -1.88 16.79
C GLU A 74 2.34 -2.91 15.77
N ALA A 75 1.22 -3.53 16.07
CA ALA A 75 0.59 -4.50 15.16
C ALA A 75 -0.20 -3.85 14.02
N ASN A 76 -0.34 -2.53 14.02
CA ASN A 76 -1.08 -1.81 13.00
C ASN A 76 -0.34 -1.82 11.67
N LYS A 77 -0.97 -2.41 10.64
CA LYS A 77 -0.34 -2.55 9.32
C LYS A 77 -0.25 -1.24 8.56
N GLY A 78 -1.17 -0.30 8.79
CA GLY A 78 -1.08 1.04 8.23
C GLY A 78 0.14 1.78 8.75
N ARG A 79 0.44 1.63 10.04
CA ARG A 79 1.64 2.19 10.65
C ARG A 79 2.91 1.61 10.01
N GLU A 80 2.95 0.29 9.83
CA GLU A 80 4.09 -0.36 9.17
C GLU A 80 4.30 0.17 7.76
N ALA A 81 3.22 0.32 6.99
CA ALA A 81 3.29 0.83 5.62
C ALA A 81 3.81 2.28 5.59
N ALA A 82 3.36 3.12 6.51
CA ALA A 82 3.81 4.50 6.60
C ALA A 82 5.30 4.58 6.97
N LEU A 83 5.74 3.78 7.94
CA LEU A 83 7.15 3.75 8.34
C LEU A 83 8.04 3.26 7.20
N ALA A 84 7.61 2.23 6.47
CA ALA A 84 8.36 1.70 5.32
C ALA A 84 8.49 2.77 4.22
N ALA A 85 7.43 3.51 3.94
CA ALA A 85 7.46 4.57 2.94
C ALA A 85 8.43 5.69 3.34
N LEU A 86 8.42 6.08 4.61
CA LEU A 86 9.32 7.12 5.12
C LEU A 86 10.78 6.68 5.08
N GLU A 87 11.07 5.44 5.47
CA GLU A 87 12.42 4.89 5.41
C GLU A 87 12.95 4.86 3.98
N MET A 88 12.12 4.47 3.03
CA MET A 88 12.52 4.42 1.63
C MET A 88 12.73 5.82 1.06
N ALA A 89 11.87 6.78 1.41
CA ALA A 89 12.03 8.17 0.97
C ALA A 89 13.36 8.76 1.48
N ASP A 90 13.71 8.48 2.73
CA ASP A 90 14.97 8.90 3.32
C ASP A 90 16.16 8.24 2.60
N LEU A 91 16.07 6.95 2.32
CA LEU A 91 17.11 6.23 1.59
C LEU A 91 17.35 6.82 0.20
N LEU A 92 16.27 7.11 -0.54
CA LEU A 92 16.40 7.69 -1.88
C LEU A 92 17.06 9.07 -1.85
N GLU A 93 16.79 9.89 -0.83
CA GLU A 93 17.46 11.17 -0.68
C GLU A 93 18.98 11.00 -0.45
N ARG A 94 19.36 9.98 0.32
CA ARG A 94 20.79 9.68 0.58
C ARG A 94 21.49 9.13 -0.66
N LEU A 95 20.76 8.46 -1.55
CA LEU A 95 21.33 7.89 -2.77
C LEU A 95 21.44 8.88 -3.93
N SER A 96 20.80 10.02 -3.80
CA SER A 96 20.82 11.03 -4.89
C SER A 96 21.96 12.07 -4.79
#